data_2cb698720b3d8951ca84cfe32c46d780
#
_entry.id   2cb698720b3d8951ca84cfe32c46d780
#
_cell.length_a   1.000
_cell.length_b   1.000
_cell.length_c   1.000
_cell.angle_alpha   90.00
_cell.angle_beta   90.00
_cell.angle_gamma   90.00
#
_symmetry.space_group_name_H-M   'P 1'
#
loop_
_entity.id
_entity.type
_entity.pdbx_description
1 polymer ?
#
loop_
_entity_poly.entity_id
_entity_poly.type
_entity_poly.pdbx_seq_one_letter_code
_entity_poly.pdbx_strand_id
1 'polypeptide(L)'
;MQHAPILVHPIAPAGGRRVSLRAEGRDTVLGLAFNDADVIEFLRRVGVPDPDDVVLGDSELVAWQGDEPHTYEAEPSDTDIP
;
A
#
# COMPACT_ATOMS: atom_id res chain seq x y z
N MET A 1 15.59 -0.44 16.13
CA MET A 1 14.17 -0.25 15.84
C MET A 1 13.93 -0.37 14.35
N GLN A 2 13.09 -1.29 13.97
CA GLN A 2 12.82 -1.52 12.57
C GLN A 2 11.58 -0.77 12.13
N HIS A 3 11.69 -0.10 11.01
CA HIS A 3 10.55 0.53 10.39
C HIS A 3 10.32 -0.12 9.06
N ALA A 4 9.06 -0.34 8.72
CA ALA A 4 8.75 -0.90 7.42
C ALA A 4 9.16 0.10 6.35
N PRO A 5 9.94 -0.34 5.36
CA PRO A 5 10.36 0.59 4.31
C PRO A 5 9.23 0.90 3.32
N ILE A 6 8.23 0.04 3.24
CA ILE A 6 7.11 0.25 2.33
C ILE A 6 5.89 0.67 3.14
N LEU A 7 5.31 1.79 2.75
CA LEU A 7 4.14 2.31 3.43
C LEU A 7 2.97 2.33 2.47
N VAL A 8 1.89 1.66 2.85
CA VAL A 8 0.64 1.73 2.09
C VAL A 8 -0.27 2.63 2.90
N HIS A 9 -0.53 3.82 2.39
CA HIS A 9 -1.25 4.84 3.10
C HIS A 9 -2.74 4.53 3.18
N PRO A 10 -3.49 5.29 3.97
CA PRO A 10 -4.94 5.07 4.05
C PRO A 10 -5.59 5.24 2.69
N ILE A 11 -6.76 4.63 2.55
CA ILE A 11 -7.51 4.70 1.31
C ILE A 11 -7.92 6.15 1.04
N ALA A 12 -7.64 6.61 -0.18
CA ALA A 12 -8.00 7.97 -0.56
C ALA A 12 -9.52 8.06 -0.76
N PRO A 13 -10.07 9.27 -0.63
CA PRO A 13 -11.52 9.43 -0.81
C PRO A 13 -12.04 8.93 -2.15
N ALA A 14 -11.23 9.04 -3.18
CA ALA A 14 -11.62 8.58 -4.52
C ALA A 14 -11.26 7.13 -4.75
N GLY A 15 -10.77 6.45 -3.74
CA GLY A 15 -10.32 5.07 -3.88
C GLY A 15 -8.83 4.99 -4.16
N GLY A 16 -8.27 3.82 -3.91
CA GLY A 16 -6.85 3.62 -4.12
C GLY A 16 -6.03 4.04 -2.91
N ARG A 17 -4.82 3.50 -2.82
CA ARG A 17 -3.93 3.78 -1.69
C ARG A 17 -2.57 4.19 -2.23
N ARG A 18 -2.07 5.31 -1.72
CA ARG A 18 -0.74 5.75 -2.10
C ARG A 18 0.28 4.82 -1.48
N VAL A 19 1.28 4.46 -2.25
CA VAL A 19 2.36 3.60 -1.78
C VAL A 19 3.64 4.40 -1.80
N SER A 20 4.38 4.37 -0.71
CA SER A 20 5.63 5.10 -0.58
C SER A 20 6.75 4.17 -0.15
N LEU A 21 7.96 4.54 -0.53
CA LEU A 21 9.17 3.87 -0.08
C LEU A 21 9.89 4.82 0.86
N ARG A 22 10.18 4.34 2.07
CA ARG A 22 10.96 5.12 3.02
C ARG A 22 12.37 4.60 3.05
N ALA A 23 13.32 5.44 2.69
CA ALA A 23 14.72 5.07 2.68
C ALA A 23 15.53 6.28 3.02
N GLU A 24 16.50 6.10 3.91
CA GLU A 24 17.45 7.17 4.26
C GLU A 24 16.74 8.44 4.69
N GLY A 25 15.69 8.27 5.48
CA GLY A 25 14.97 9.41 6.02
C GLY A 25 14.06 10.10 5.03
N ARG A 26 13.85 9.52 3.86
CA ARG A 26 12.99 10.11 2.84
C ARG A 26 11.86 9.19 2.47
N ASP A 27 10.73 9.78 2.17
CA ASP A 27 9.58 9.07 1.65
C ASP A 27 9.43 9.40 0.18
N THR A 28 9.47 8.38 -0.65
CA THR A 28 9.29 8.55 -2.08
C THR A 28 7.99 7.88 -2.47
N VAL A 29 7.10 8.65 -3.09
CA VAL A 29 5.82 8.09 -3.54
C VAL A 29 6.07 7.24 -4.76
N LEU A 30 5.65 6.00 -4.70
CA LEU A 30 5.81 5.06 -5.81
C LEU A 30 4.62 5.11 -6.76
N GLY A 31 3.44 5.36 -6.22
CA GLY A 31 2.26 5.42 -7.04
C GLY A 31 1.00 5.22 -6.23
N LEU A 32 -0.12 5.18 -6.92
CA LEU A 32 -1.42 4.95 -6.32
C LEU A 32 -1.87 3.55 -6.73
N ALA A 33 -2.08 2.69 -5.74
CA ALA A 33 -2.43 1.31 -5.98
C ALA A 33 -3.93 1.11 -5.81
N PHE A 34 -4.51 0.33 -6.69
CA PHE A 34 -5.92 -0.01 -6.63
C PHE A 34 -6.15 -1.50 -6.35
N ASN A 35 -5.05 -2.24 -6.21
CA ASN A 35 -5.13 -3.66 -5.87
C ASN A 35 -3.71 -4.12 -5.50
N ASP A 36 -3.63 -5.36 -5.03
CA ASP A 36 -2.35 -5.90 -4.61
C ASP A 36 -1.35 -5.98 -5.77
N ALA A 37 -1.84 -6.26 -6.96
CA ALA A 37 -0.97 -6.36 -8.11
C ALA A 37 -0.24 -5.04 -8.37
N ASP A 38 -0.92 -3.93 -8.14
CA ASP A 38 -0.29 -2.62 -8.31
C ASP A 38 0.84 -2.44 -7.30
N VAL A 39 0.61 -2.83 -6.05
CA VAL A 39 1.64 -2.71 -5.02
C VAL A 39 2.83 -3.58 -5.40
N ILE A 40 2.56 -4.81 -5.84
CA ILE A 40 3.62 -5.71 -6.23
C ILE A 40 4.46 -5.10 -7.35
N GLU A 41 3.79 -4.50 -8.32
CA GLU A 41 4.49 -3.90 -9.44
C GLU A 41 5.37 -2.74 -8.98
N PHE A 42 4.86 -1.90 -8.07
CA PHE A 42 5.65 -0.80 -7.55
C PHE A 42 6.89 -1.31 -6.83
N LEU A 43 6.75 -2.38 -6.06
CA LEU A 43 7.90 -2.94 -5.34
C LEU A 43 8.90 -3.54 -6.32
N ARG A 44 8.40 -4.16 -7.38
CA ARG A 44 9.30 -4.74 -8.38
C ARG A 44 10.14 -3.65 -9.02
N ARG A 45 9.55 -2.51 -9.29
CA ARG A 45 10.26 -1.42 -9.97
C ARG A 45 11.39 -0.85 -9.13
N VAL A 46 11.25 -0.87 -7.81
CA VAL A 46 12.29 -0.35 -6.94
C VAL A 46 13.23 -1.43 -6.44
N GLY A 47 13.12 -2.64 -6.99
CA GLY A 47 14.10 -3.68 -6.74
C GLY A 47 13.87 -4.51 -5.49
N VAL A 48 12.66 -4.50 -4.95
CA VAL A 48 12.36 -5.34 -3.80
C VAL A 48 12.30 -6.80 -4.27
N PRO A 49 13.10 -7.69 -3.65
CA PRO A 49 13.06 -9.10 -4.06
C PRO A 49 11.75 -9.75 -3.63
N ASP A 50 11.27 -10.65 -4.47
CA ASP A 50 10.07 -11.44 -4.20
C ASP A 50 8.89 -10.57 -3.79
N PRO A 51 8.56 -9.56 -4.62
CA PRO A 51 7.51 -8.64 -4.23
C PRO A 51 6.16 -9.31 -4.02
N ASP A 52 5.90 -10.41 -4.74
CA ASP A 52 4.66 -11.15 -4.54
C ASP A 52 4.55 -11.65 -3.11
N ASP A 53 5.63 -12.27 -2.63
CA ASP A 53 5.62 -12.79 -1.26
C ASP A 53 5.55 -11.67 -0.25
N VAL A 54 6.20 -10.56 -0.55
CA VAL A 54 6.20 -9.42 0.37
C VAL A 54 4.78 -8.90 0.57
N VAL A 55 4.03 -8.77 -0.50
CA VAL A 55 2.68 -8.22 -0.41
C VAL A 55 1.68 -9.28 0.04
N LEU A 56 1.68 -10.42 -0.64
CA LEU A 56 0.65 -11.43 -0.38
C LEU A 56 0.91 -12.22 0.90
N GLY A 57 2.16 -12.25 1.33
CA GLY A 57 2.52 -12.93 2.57
C GLY A 57 2.51 -12.04 3.78
N ASP A 58 2.03 -10.80 3.63
CA ASP A 58 1.93 -9.85 4.74
C ASP A 58 3.25 -9.65 5.45
N SER A 59 4.30 -9.43 4.66
CA SER A 59 5.62 -9.21 5.19
C SER A 59 5.67 -7.95 6.05
N GLU A 60 6.54 -7.98 7.05
CA GLU A 60 6.75 -6.81 7.89
C GLU A 60 7.38 -5.66 7.13
N LEU A 61 7.85 -5.91 5.92
CA LEU A 61 8.40 -4.85 5.11
C LEU A 61 7.34 -3.85 4.65
N VAL A 62 6.08 -4.22 4.75
CA VAL A 62 4.97 -3.37 4.32
C VAL A 62 4.12 -2.98 5.53
N ALA A 63 3.96 -1.68 5.73
CA ALA A 63 3.09 -1.17 6.78
C ALA A 63 1.81 -0.68 6.13
N TRP A 64 0.69 -1.27 6.52
CA TRP A 64 -0.63 -0.88 6.03
C TRP A 64 -1.22 0.11 7.02
N GLN A 65 -1.48 1.31 6.55
CA GLN A 65 -1.92 2.39 7.43
C GLN A 65 -3.38 2.71 7.22
N GLY A 66 -4.07 2.94 8.33
CA GLY A 66 -5.45 3.43 8.32
C GLY A 66 -6.50 2.37 8.10
N ASP A 67 -6.42 1.68 7.00
CA ASP A 67 -7.44 0.70 6.61
C ASP A 67 -6.83 -0.69 6.57
N GLU A 68 -7.69 -1.68 6.48
CA GLU A 68 -7.23 -3.05 6.51
C GLU A 68 -6.33 -3.36 5.33
N PRO A 69 -5.34 -4.25 5.53
CA PRO A 69 -4.48 -4.67 4.42
C PRO A 69 -5.30 -5.23 3.27
N HIS A 70 -4.78 -5.02 2.06
CA HIS A 70 -5.35 -5.58 0.83
C HIS A 70 -6.71 -5.01 0.46
N THR A 71 -7.14 -3.93 1.13
CA THR A 71 -8.38 -3.24 0.83
C THR A 71 -8.04 -1.92 0.17
N TYR A 72 -8.65 -1.62 -0.97
CA TYR A 72 -8.27 -0.46 -1.75
C TYR A 72 -9.41 0.48 -2.08
N GLU A 73 -10.64 0.08 -1.80
CA GLU A 73 -11.79 0.90 -2.12
C GLU A 73 -12.38 1.46 -0.85
N ALA A 74 -12.73 2.74 -0.91
CA ALA A 74 -13.42 3.34 0.20
C ALA A 74 -14.72 2.59 0.40
N GLU A 75 -15.08 2.38 1.67
CA GLU A 75 -16.31 1.67 1.96
C GLU A 75 -17.49 2.49 1.47
N PRO A 76 -18.44 1.82 0.84
CA PRO A 76 -19.65 2.55 0.42
C PRO A 76 -20.33 3.12 1.64
N SER A 77 -20.79 4.33 1.49
CA SER A 77 -21.50 4.98 2.58
C SER A 77 -22.87 4.35 2.74
N ASP A 78 -23.25 4.15 3.99
CA ASP A 78 -24.59 3.62 4.23
C ASP A 78 -25.66 4.57 3.74
N THR A 79 -25.30 5.83 3.63
CA THR A 79 -26.25 6.81 3.14
C THR A 79 -26.52 6.69 1.66
N ASP A 80 -25.72 5.87 0.98
CA ASP A 80 -25.98 5.63 -0.42
C ASP A 80 -27.28 4.88 -0.63
N ILE A 81 -27.76 4.29 0.38
CA ILE A 81 -28.98 3.54 0.26
C ILE A 81 -30.15 4.49 0.27
N PRO A 82 -30.94 4.46 -0.76
CA PRO A 82 -32.07 5.36 -0.84
C PRO A 82 -33.10 5.09 0.23
#